data_1229d4ec59e6c1d29b596bc9909d9faa
#
_entry.id   1229d4ec59e6c1d29b596bc9909d9faa
#
_cell.length_a   1.000
_cell.length_b   1.000
_cell.length_c   1.000
_cell.angle_alpha   90.00
_cell.angle_beta   90.00
_cell.angle_gamma   90.00
#
_symmetry.space_group_name_H-M   'P 1'
#
loop_
_entity.id
_entity.type
_entity.pdbx_description
1 polymer ?
#
loop_
_entity_poly.entity_id
_entity_poly.type
_entity_poly.pdbx_seq_one_letter_code
_entity_poly.pdbx_strand_id
1 'polypeptide(L)'
;MHSAARHSGKNAIITCMAPDVCKTQVGNAVVPIPYMIISKLDWSDKTSKDVELTGMKAFNMDARTNKVTGDEPGSLGGVKSGVNKGWCRPQSNKTSVFVNGAELLQNNNLYEMNCAGPEGAGNTIGRLTYFE
;
A
#
# COMPACT_ATOMS: atom_id res chain seq x y z
N MET A 1 -11.27 10.43 15.91
CA MET A 1 -9.82 10.38 16.16
C MET A 1 -9.17 9.44 15.16
N HIS A 2 -8.04 9.82 14.62
CA HIS A 2 -7.32 8.99 13.64
C HIS A 2 -5.97 8.57 14.19
N SER A 3 -5.71 7.26 14.15
CA SER A 3 -4.42 6.74 14.59
C SER A 3 -3.33 7.11 13.58
N ALA A 4 -2.18 7.54 14.08
CA ALA A 4 -1.02 7.79 13.26
C ALA A 4 -0.49 6.47 12.68
N ALA A 5 -0.04 6.50 11.43
CA ALA A 5 0.47 5.32 10.76
C ALA A 5 1.86 4.97 11.30
N ARG A 6 2.06 3.67 11.53
CA ARG A 6 3.31 3.13 12.06
C ARG A 6 3.50 1.70 11.62
N HIS A 7 4.72 1.24 11.69
CA HIS A 7 5.05 -0.15 11.39
C HIS A 7 4.35 -1.05 12.41
N SER A 8 3.28 -1.71 12.00
CA SER A 8 2.46 -2.51 12.89
C SER A 8 1.93 -3.74 12.17
N GLY A 9 2.30 -4.91 12.63
CA GLY A 9 2.04 -6.16 11.95
C GLY A 9 0.58 -6.60 11.89
N LYS A 10 -0.21 -6.27 12.89
CA LYS A 10 -1.52 -6.93 13.01
C LYS A 10 -2.70 -6.01 12.72
N ASN A 11 -2.56 -4.73 13.00
CA ASN A 11 -3.73 -3.86 13.07
C ASN A 11 -3.80 -2.81 11.97
N ALA A 12 -2.75 -2.67 11.16
CA ALA A 12 -2.68 -1.65 10.14
C ALA A 12 -2.69 -2.30 8.75
N ILE A 13 -3.80 -2.18 8.04
CA ILE A 13 -4.00 -2.82 6.74
C ILE A 13 -4.43 -1.78 5.73
N ILE A 14 -3.80 -1.80 4.56
CA ILE A 14 -4.24 -1.03 3.39
C ILE A 14 -5.13 -1.97 2.57
N THR A 15 -6.39 -1.57 2.37
CA THR A 15 -7.36 -2.36 1.63
C THR A 15 -7.74 -1.61 0.36
N CYS A 16 -7.76 -2.30 -0.78
CA CYS A 16 -8.12 -1.67 -2.05
C CYS A 16 -9.59 -1.18 -2.01
N MET A 17 -9.81 -0.01 -2.56
CA MET A 17 -11.14 0.60 -2.69
C MET A 17 -11.77 0.30 -4.05
N ALA A 18 -10.95 -0.09 -5.01
CA ALA A 18 -11.36 -0.53 -6.34
C ALA A 18 -10.55 -1.79 -6.66
N PRO A 19 -11.06 -2.67 -7.55
CA PRO A 19 -10.35 -3.90 -7.87
C PRO A 19 -8.97 -3.62 -8.49
N ASP A 20 -8.02 -4.49 -8.18
CA ASP A 20 -6.71 -4.54 -8.81
C ASP A 20 -6.84 -5.42 -10.06
N VAL A 21 -7.05 -4.81 -11.22
CA VAL A 21 -7.27 -5.56 -12.46
C VAL A 21 -5.92 -5.98 -13.03
N CYS A 22 -5.68 -7.28 -13.06
CA CYS A 22 -4.43 -7.85 -13.54
C CYS A 22 -4.68 -8.82 -14.68
N LYS A 23 -3.76 -8.83 -15.66
CA LYS A 23 -3.82 -9.76 -16.77
C LYS A 23 -3.50 -11.16 -16.27
N THR A 24 -4.38 -12.09 -16.58
CA THR A 24 -4.33 -13.45 -16.07
C THR A 24 -4.39 -14.42 -17.24
N GLN A 25 -3.55 -15.43 -17.20
CA GLN A 25 -3.58 -16.51 -18.19
C GLN A 25 -4.72 -17.47 -17.87
N VAL A 26 -5.67 -17.59 -18.79
CA VAL A 26 -6.79 -18.52 -18.67
C VAL A 26 -6.80 -19.40 -19.92
N GLY A 27 -6.32 -20.63 -19.80
CA GLY A 27 -6.10 -21.48 -20.94
C GLY A 27 -5.11 -20.85 -21.91
N ASN A 28 -5.51 -20.64 -23.16
CA ASN A 28 -4.69 -19.99 -24.20
C ASN A 28 -4.95 -18.48 -24.31
N ALA A 29 -5.78 -17.93 -23.42
CA ALA A 29 -6.15 -16.52 -23.47
C ALA A 29 -5.56 -15.74 -22.31
N VAL A 30 -5.32 -14.43 -22.52
CA VAL A 30 -4.95 -13.49 -21.48
C VAL A 30 -6.17 -12.63 -21.19
N VAL A 31 -6.65 -12.66 -19.95
CA VAL A 31 -7.90 -12.01 -19.55
C VAL A 31 -7.63 -11.05 -18.40
N PRO A 32 -8.12 -9.80 -18.47
CA PRO A 32 -8.05 -8.90 -17.32
C PRO A 32 -9.08 -9.35 -16.27
N ILE A 33 -8.59 -9.68 -15.08
CA ILE A 33 -9.44 -10.17 -13.99
C ILE A 33 -9.29 -9.24 -12.79
N PRO A 34 -10.40 -8.84 -12.13
CA PRO A 34 -10.34 -8.01 -10.95
C PRO A 34 -9.99 -8.84 -9.71
N TYR A 35 -9.07 -8.33 -8.91
CA TYR A 35 -8.64 -8.93 -7.66
C TYR A 35 -8.83 -7.94 -6.52
N MET A 36 -9.21 -8.44 -5.35
CA MET A 36 -9.22 -7.65 -4.13
C MET A 36 -7.90 -7.87 -3.42
N ILE A 37 -7.15 -6.80 -3.18
CA ILE A 37 -5.81 -6.90 -2.62
C ILE A 37 -5.71 -6.14 -1.30
N ILE A 38 -4.77 -6.57 -0.48
CA ILE A 38 -4.42 -5.88 0.77
C ILE A 38 -2.91 -5.76 0.88
N SER A 39 -2.48 -4.81 1.70
CA SER A 39 -1.09 -4.70 2.14
C SER A 39 -1.07 -4.39 3.62
N LYS A 40 0.01 -4.76 4.29
CA LYS A 40 0.16 -4.51 5.73
C LYS A 40 1.31 -3.54 5.96
N LEU A 41 1.15 -2.60 6.88
CA LEU A 41 2.24 -1.69 7.24
C LEU A 41 3.44 -2.43 7.82
N ASP A 42 3.22 -3.65 8.28
CA ASP A 42 4.27 -4.57 8.71
C ASP A 42 5.28 -4.88 7.59
N TRP A 43 4.85 -4.79 6.34
CA TRP A 43 5.69 -5.00 5.16
C TRP A 43 6.32 -3.70 4.67
N SER A 44 6.52 -2.77 5.58
CA SER A 44 6.98 -1.42 5.23
C SER A 44 8.49 -1.36 5.02
N ASP A 45 8.86 -0.40 4.19
CA ASP A 45 10.23 -0.02 3.94
C ASP A 45 10.34 1.50 4.06
N LYS A 46 11.51 2.00 4.41
CA LYS A 46 11.78 3.45 4.59
C LYS A 46 10.91 4.12 5.64
N THR A 47 10.55 3.39 6.70
CA THR A 47 9.90 3.99 7.87
C THR A 47 10.87 4.92 8.59
N SER A 48 10.34 5.75 9.50
CA SER A 48 11.17 6.67 10.26
C SER A 48 12.28 5.93 11.02
N LYS A 49 13.47 6.52 11.05
CA LYS A 49 14.63 5.92 11.71
C LYS A 49 14.64 6.12 13.22
N ASP A 50 14.13 7.25 13.68
CA ASP A 50 14.30 7.72 15.05
C ASP A 50 13.01 8.19 15.71
N VAL A 51 11.88 8.19 15.01
CA VAL A 51 10.59 8.54 15.60
C VAL A 51 9.73 7.29 15.71
N GLU A 52 9.31 6.98 16.92
CA GLU A 52 8.46 5.82 17.20
C GLU A 52 7.15 6.26 17.84
N LEU A 53 6.09 5.53 17.51
CA LEU A 53 4.76 5.73 18.07
C LEU A 53 4.33 4.39 18.68
N THR A 54 4.06 4.39 19.97
CA THR A 54 3.72 3.17 20.74
C THR A 54 4.74 2.06 20.52
N GLY A 55 6.04 2.42 20.46
CA GLY A 55 7.13 1.46 20.30
C GLY A 55 7.38 0.99 18.87
N MET A 56 6.71 1.58 17.89
CA MET A 56 6.85 1.20 16.47
C MET A 56 7.25 2.41 15.63
N LYS A 57 8.04 2.16 14.59
CA LYS A 57 8.55 3.25 13.74
C LYS A 57 7.42 3.96 13.01
N ALA A 58 7.46 5.28 12.98
CA ALA A 58 6.45 6.10 12.32
C ALA A 58 6.48 5.91 10.79
N PHE A 59 5.30 5.94 10.18
CA PHE A 59 5.12 5.78 8.74
C PHE A 59 4.72 7.15 8.16
N ASN A 60 5.58 7.70 7.32
CA ASN A 60 5.37 9.01 6.70
C ASN A 60 5.20 8.90 5.17
N MET A 61 5.11 10.04 4.48
CA MET A 61 4.92 10.05 3.02
C MET A 61 6.07 9.41 2.24
N ASP A 62 7.25 9.25 2.85
CA ASP A 62 8.39 8.56 2.22
C ASP A 62 8.38 7.06 2.46
N ALA A 63 7.56 6.57 3.37
CA ALA A 63 7.50 5.14 3.68
C ALA A 63 6.65 4.39 2.66
N ARG A 64 7.00 3.14 2.42
CA ARG A 64 6.35 2.27 1.42
C ARG A 64 6.11 0.90 2.01
N THR A 65 5.07 0.21 1.57
CA THR A 65 5.01 -1.24 1.74
C THR A 65 5.50 -1.89 0.46
N ASN A 66 6.20 -3.00 0.58
CA ASN A 66 6.93 -3.58 -0.55
C ASN A 66 6.16 -4.66 -1.30
N LYS A 67 4.95 -4.99 -0.88
CA LYS A 67 4.12 -5.99 -1.56
C LYS A 67 2.66 -5.83 -1.23
N VAL A 68 1.81 -6.41 -2.09
CA VAL A 68 0.40 -6.64 -1.82
C VAL A 68 0.12 -8.13 -1.94
N THR A 69 -1.01 -8.58 -1.41
CA THR A 69 -1.46 -9.96 -1.57
C THR A 69 -2.90 -9.96 -2.05
N GLY A 70 -3.29 -10.99 -2.80
CA GLY A 70 -4.62 -11.16 -3.35
C GLY A 70 -4.65 -11.20 -4.87
N ASP A 71 -3.59 -10.76 -5.56
CA ASP A 71 -3.51 -10.72 -7.02
C ASP A 71 -2.52 -11.75 -7.60
N GLU A 72 -2.12 -12.74 -6.80
CA GLU A 72 -1.12 -13.73 -7.21
C GLU A 72 -1.43 -14.41 -8.55
N PRO A 73 -2.70 -14.80 -8.85
CA PRO A 73 -2.98 -15.42 -10.15
C PRO A 73 -2.82 -14.48 -11.34
N GLY A 74 -2.83 -13.16 -11.11
CA GLY A 74 -2.65 -12.16 -12.15
C GLY A 74 -1.19 -11.93 -12.50
N SER A 75 -0.46 -12.99 -12.79
CA SER A 75 1.01 -12.99 -12.93
C SER A 75 1.52 -12.18 -14.12
N LEU A 76 0.66 -11.84 -15.08
CA LEU A 76 1.04 -10.99 -16.22
C LEU A 76 0.97 -9.50 -15.90
N GLY A 77 0.52 -9.16 -14.71
CA GLY A 77 0.61 -7.81 -14.18
C GLY A 77 -0.61 -6.95 -14.37
N GLY A 78 -0.66 -5.87 -13.60
CA GLY A 78 -1.77 -4.92 -13.64
C GLY A 78 -1.90 -4.23 -14.98
N VAL A 79 -3.13 -3.89 -15.35
CA VAL A 79 -3.41 -3.23 -16.65
C VAL A 79 -2.82 -1.83 -16.72
N LYS A 80 -2.57 -1.19 -15.57
CA LYS A 80 -1.95 0.14 -15.50
C LYS A 80 -0.50 0.09 -15.06
N SER A 81 -0.19 -0.70 -14.03
CA SER A 81 1.15 -0.72 -13.44
C SER A 81 2.09 -1.72 -14.12
N GLY A 82 1.57 -2.75 -14.76
CA GLY A 82 2.37 -3.78 -15.42
C GLY A 82 2.98 -4.81 -14.48
N VAL A 83 2.67 -4.77 -13.19
CA VAL A 83 3.25 -5.67 -12.18
C VAL A 83 2.14 -6.33 -11.36
N ASN A 84 2.49 -7.44 -10.67
CA ASN A 84 1.64 -8.00 -9.64
C ASN A 84 2.42 -8.10 -8.33
N LYS A 85 1.72 -8.15 -7.22
CA LYS A 85 2.32 -8.13 -5.88
C LYS A 85 3.26 -6.94 -5.69
N GLY A 86 2.90 -5.81 -6.28
CA GLY A 86 3.74 -4.62 -6.31
C GLY A 86 3.71 -3.82 -5.02
N TRP A 87 4.34 -2.67 -5.06
CA TRP A 87 4.48 -1.78 -3.91
C TRP A 87 3.19 -1.00 -3.65
N CYS A 88 3.08 -0.48 -2.43
CA CYS A 88 2.08 0.53 -2.09
C CYS A 88 2.80 1.80 -1.67
N ARG A 89 2.35 2.94 -2.17
CA ARG A 89 2.88 4.24 -1.78
C ARG A 89 1.77 5.20 -1.41
N PRO A 90 2.01 6.10 -0.44
CA PRO A 90 1.00 7.08 -0.07
C PRO A 90 0.67 8.00 -1.24
N GLN A 91 -0.62 8.24 -1.45
CA GLN A 91 -1.07 9.15 -2.50
C GLN A 91 -1.23 10.57 -1.97
N SER A 92 -1.74 10.69 -0.75
CA SER A 92 -1.96 11.99 -0.13
C SER A 92 -1.89 11.87 1.37
N ASN A 93 -1.55 12.96 2.03
CA ASN A 93 -1.55 13.05 3.47
C ASN A 93 -2.76 13.83 3.97
N LYS A 94 -3.04 13.71 5.27
CA LYS A 94 -4.13 14.42 5.92
C LYS A 94 -3.68 15.20 7.15
N THR A 95 -2.37 15.26 7.39
CA THR A 95 -1.82 15.94 8.56
C THR A 95 -0.85 17.03 8.15
N SER A 96 -0.63 18.00 9.05
CA SER A 96 0.43 18.98 8.92
C SER A 96 1.62 18.65 9.82
N VAL A 97 1.65 17.47 10.41
CA VAL A 97 2.73 17.01 11.28
C VAL A 97 3.78 16.33 10.41
N PHE A 98 5.04 16.72 10.59
CA PHE A 98 6.16 16.17 9.82
C PHE A 98 7.00 15.26 10.71
N VAL A 99 7.46 14.14 10.13
CA VAL A 99 8.37 13.20 10.78
C VAL A 99 9.52 12.97 9.80
N ASN A 100 10.73 13.33 10.22
CA ASN A 100 11.94 13.23 9.39
C ASN A 100 11.77 13.92 8.02
N GLY A 101 11.14 15.08 8.01
CA GLY A 101 11.02 15.93 6.83
C GLY A 101 9.87 15.58 5.88
N ALA A 102 9.06 14.59 6.20
CA ALA A 102 7.90 14.21 5.38
C ALA A 102 6.66 14.12 6.26
N GLU A 103 5.50 14.36 5.67
CA GLU A 103 4.23 14.40 6.39
C GLU A 103 3.92 13.02 7.01
N LEU A 104 3.49 13.04 8.27
CA LEU A 104 3.04 11.85 8.98
C LEU A 104 1.72 11.35 8.36
N LEU A 105 1.61 10.05 8.19
CA LEU A 105 0.38 9.44 7.71
C LEU A 105 -0.49 8.99 8.88
N GLN A 106 -1.76 8.80 8.60
CA GLN A 106 -2.72 8.41 9.61
C GLN A 106 -3.79 7.50 9.02
N ASN A 107 -4.66 6.98 9.89
CA ASN A 107 -5.82 6.19 9.48
C ASN A 107 -6.63 6.94 8.41
N ASN A 108 -7.14 6.21 7.43
CA ASN A 108 -7.91 6.71 6.29
C ASN A 108 -7.10 7.42 5.21
N ASN A 109 -5.79 7.49 5.31
CA ASN A 109 -4.97 7.99 4.20
C ASN A 109 -5.10 7.08 2.98
N LEU A 110 -5.03 7.68 1.80
CA LEU A 110 -5.13 6.96 0.55
C LEU A 110 -3.75 6.52 0.06
N TYR A 111 -3.70 5.36 -0.56
CA TYR A 111 -2.48 4.77 -1.09
C TYR A 111 -2.72 4.32 -2.52
N GLU A 112 -1.70 4.45 -3.36
CA GLU A 112 -1.65 3.71 -4.61
C GLU A 112 -1.14 2.32 -4.33
N MET A 113 -1.78 1.31 -4.90
CA MET A 113 -1.49 -0.09 -4.63
C MET A 113 -1.08 -0.81 -5.91
N ASN A 114 -0.28 -1.86 -5.73
CA ASN A 114 0.30 -2.64 -6.82
C ASN A 114 1.08 -1.74 -7.77
N CYS A 115 2.00 -0.96 -7.19
CA CYS A 115 2.83 0.00 -7.93
C CYS A 115 4.06 -0.69 -8.52
N ALA A 116 4.49 -0.18 -9.66
CA ALA A 116 5.71 -0.63 -10.33
C ALA A 116 6.94 -0.04 -9.64
N GLY A 117 7.25 -0.55 -8.44
CA GLY A 117 8.34 -0.05 -7.62
C GLY A 117 7.89 1.04 -6.65
N PRO A 118 8.80 1.50 -5.76
CA PRO A 118 8.43 2.43 -4.69
C PRO A 118 8.00 3.81 -5.19
N GLU A 119 8.40 4.19 -6.39
CA GLU A 119 8.04 5.48 -6.99
C GLU A 119 7.19 5.32 -8.26
N GLY A 120 6.80 4.10 -8.60
CA GLY A 120 6.04 3.83 -9.81
C GLY A 120 4.56 4.11 -9.68
N ALA A 121 3.87 4.12 -10.82
CA ALA A 121 2.43 4.31 -10.85
C ALA A 121 1.71 3.09 -10.29
N GLY A 122 0.59 3.33 -9.60
CA GLY A 122 -0.24 2.28 -9.06
C GLY A 122 -1.21 1.70 -10.07
N ASN A 123 -1.76 0.55 -9.72
CA ASN A 123 -2.78 -0.11 -10.51
C ASN A 123 -4.17 0.15 -9.95
N THR A 124 -4.28 0.39 -8.67
CA THR A 124 -5.53 0.75 -8.00
C THR A 124 -5.24 1.61 -6.78
N ILE A 125 -6.28 2.00 -6.06
CA ILE A 125 -6.21 2.86 -4.88
C ILE A 125 -6.76 2.10 -3.70
N GLY A 126 -6.12 2.27 -2.54
CA GLY A 126 -6.57 1.71 -1.29
C GLY A 126 -6.57 2.73 -0.16
N ARG A 127 -7.04 2.29 0.99
CA ARG A 127 -7.13 3.11 2.18
C ARG A 127 -6.57 2.36 3.38
N LEU A 128 -5.80 3.08 4.18
CA LEU A 128 -5.27 2.55 5.42
C LEU A 128 -6.37 2.47 6.47
N THR A 129 -6.47 1.33 7.13
CA THR A 129 -7.39 1.13 8.26
C THR A 129 -6.66 0.43 9.39
N TYR A 130 -6.85 0.93 10.60
CA TYR A 130 -6.40 0.27 11.81
C TYR A 130 -7.56 -0.48 12.44
N PHE A 131 -7.37 -1.77 12.64
CA PHE A 131 -8.32 -2.62 13.34
C PHE A 131 -7.87 -2.75 14.78
N GLU A 132 -8.61 -2.17 15.69
CA GLU A 132 -8.32 -2.19 17.12
C GLU A 132 -9.33 -3.03 17.89
#